data_436f342b9b837e0c0953b582b10c6329
#
_entry.id   436f342b9b837e0c0953b582b10c6329
#
_cell.length_a   1.000
_cell.length_b   1.000
_cell.length_c   1.000
_cell.angle_alpha   90.00
_cell.angle_beta   90.00
_cell.angle_gamma   90.00
#
_symmetry.space_group_name_H-M   'P 1'
#
loop_
_entity.id
_entity.type
_entity.pdbx_description
1 polymer ?
#
loop_
_entity_poly.entity_id
_entity_poly.type
_entity_poly.pdbx_seq_one_letter_code
_entity_poly.pdbx_strand_id
1 'polypeptide(L)'
;LRIEDTDKARSTEEATAAILEGMAWLGLEADEPPLMQSTRDARHAEVANEMLARGTAFKCYATPQELQARRDLGEEKRQAAKADSLSEAERAALLDEANALLAPYRSPWRDGAPAPSPDAPFTVRLRAPDDGERVVEDAVQGSVKIQASEIDDLIMLRADGSPTYMLAVVVDDH
;
A
#
# COMPACT_ATOMS: atom_id res chain seq x y z
N LEU A 1 -20.66 13.31 -4.88
CA LEU A 1 -19.39 13.70 -4.26
C LEU A 1 -18.99 12.68 -3.20
N ARG A 2 -17.71 12.17 -3.24
CA ARG A 2 -17.12 11.31 -2.21
C ARG A 2 -16.03 12.09 -1.48
N ILE A 3 -16.06 12.03 -0.15
CA ILE A 3 -15.04 12.60 0.74
C ILE A 3 -14.16 11.43 1.20
N GLU A 4 -12.88 11.45 0.84
CA GLU A 4 -11.92 10.38 1.13
C GLU A 4 -11.27 10.59 2.50
N ASP A 5 -12.01 10.29 3.56
CA ASP A 5 -11.68 10.51 4.95
C ASP A 5 -11.14 9.27 5.69
N THR A 6 -10.52 8.35 4.95
CA THR A 6 -9.94 7.11 5.51
C THR A 6 -8.72 7.34 6.42
N ASP A 7 -8.08 8.51 6.35
CA ASP A 7 -7.04 8.95 7.28
C ASP A 7 -7.67 9.84 8.37
N LYS A 8 -8.15 9.21 9.42
CA LYS A 8 -8.86 9.88 10.53
C LYS A 8 -8.03 10.95 11.25
N ALA A 9 -6.70 10.88 11.16
CA ALA A 9 -5.83 11.87 11.80
C ALA A 9 -5.74 13.19 11.01
N ARG A 10 -5.92 13.13 9.69
CA ARG A 10 -5.85 14.28 8.78
C ARG A 10 -7.22 14.77 8.32
N SER A 11 -8.26 13.95 8.43
CA SER A 11 -9.61 14.27 7.96
C SER A 11 -10.43 14.84 9.10
N THR A 12 -10.39 16.17 9.24
CA THR A 12 -11.17 16.89 10.25
C THR A 12 -12.47 17.43 9.67
N GLU A 13 -13.45 17.72 10.53
CA GLU A 13 -14.72 18.34 10.13
C GLU A 13 -14.50 19.71 9.46
N GLU A 14 -13.52 20.48 9.96
CA GLU A 14 -13.18 21.79 9.39
C GLU A 14 -12.60 21.64 7.98
N ALA A 15 -11.75 20.64 7.74
CA ALA A 15 -11.20 20.37 6.41
C ALA A 15 -12.31 19.98 5.44
N THR A 16 -13.25 19.14 5.87
CA THR A 16 -14.41 18.75 5.06
C THR A 16 -15.30 19.95 4.75
N ALA A 17 -15.59 20.78 5.75
CA ALA A 17 -16.40 22.00 5.58
C ALA A 17 -15.74 22.96 4.56
N ALA A 18 -14.41 23.16 4.67
CA ALA A 18 -13.67 24.02 3.75
C ALA A 18 -13.72 23.52 2.29
N ILE A 19 -13.70 22.19 2.07
CA ILE A 19 -13.87 21.61 0.73
C ILE A 19 -15.26 21.93 0.18
N LEU A 20 -16.32 21.70 0.97
CA LEU A 20 -17.70 21.95 0.56
C LEU A 20 -17.97 23.42 0.29
N GLU A 21 -17.44 24.31 1.13
CA GLU A 21 -17.54 25.77 0.94
C GLU A 21 -16.81 26.21 -0.34
N GLY A 22 -15.60 25.68 -0.58
CA GLY A 22 -14.84 25.97 -1.80
C GLY A 22 -15.57 25.51 -3.07
N MET A 23 -16.20 24.33 -3.06
CA MET A 23 -17.02 23.83 -4.15
C MET A 23 -18.23 24.74 -4.40
N ALA A 24 -18.95 25.10 -3.32
CA ALA A 24 -20.09 26.02 -3.45
C ALA A 24 -19.68 27.39 -3.99
N TRP A 25 -18.54 27.92 -3.56
CA TRP A 25 -17.98 29.17 -4.09
C TRP A 25 -17.66 29.09 -5.60
N LEU A 26 -17.24 27.93 -6.09
CA LEU A 26 -16.99 27.67 -7.51
C LEU A 26 -18.26 27.37 -8.31
N GLY A 27 -19.43 27.29 -7.67
CA GLY A 27 -20.68 26.88 -8.29
C GLY A 27 -20.73 25.38 -8.65
N LEU A 28 -19.92 24.57 -8.00
CA LEU A 28 -19.89 23.10 -8.15
C LEU A 28 -20.79 22.46 -7.09
N GLU A 29 -22.01 22.18 -7.46
CA GLU A 29 -22.96 21.49 -6.60
C GLU A 29 -22.96 20.00 -6.92
N ALA A 30 -23.03 19.17 -5.87
CA ALA A 30 -23.20 17.73 -6.04
C ALA A 30 -24.68 17.38 -6.15
N ASP A 31 -25.04 16.46 -7.04
CA ASP A 31 -26.42 16.01 -7.24
C ASP A 31 -26.97 15.24 -6.04
N GLU A 32 -26.08 14.68 -5.22
CA GLU A 32 -26.40 13.88 -4.03
C GLU A 32 -25.58 14.36 -2.82
N PRO A 33 -26.06 14.11 -1.58
CA PRO A 33 -25.27 14.42 -0.39
C PRO A 33 -23.88 13.77 -0.43
N PRO A 34 -22.83 14.44 0.09
CA PRO A 34 -21.49 13.89 0.12
C PRO A 34 -21.44 12.55 0.86
N LEU A 35 -20.83 11.55 0.25
CA LEU A 35 -20.57 10.26 0.85
C LEU A 35 -19.21 10.31 1.57
N MET A 36 -19.22 10.10 2.89
CA MET A 36 -17.99 9.94 3.68
C MET A 36 -17.48 8.50 3.49
N GLN A 37 -16.29 8.32 2.95
CA GLN A 37 -15.73 7.00 2.65
C GLN A 37 -15.56 6.15 3.91
N SER A 38 -15.23 6.75 5.05
CA SER A 38 -15.15 6.06 6.34
C SER A 38 -16.44 5.38 6.78
N THR A 39 -17.61 5.79 6.27
CA THR A 39 -18.89 5.11 6.55
C THR A 39 -19.00 3.76 5.89
N ARG A 40 -18.08 3.43 4.96
CA ARG A 40 -18.05 2.17 4.20
C ARG A 40 -16.99 1.18 4.72
N ASP A 41 -16.36 1.47 5.86
CA ASP A 41 -15.30 0.62 6.46
C ASP A 41 -15.71 -0.87 6.53
N ALA A 42 -16.99 -1.14 6.86
CA ALA A 42 -17.51 -2.50 6.91
C ALA A 42 -17.47 -3.21 5.53
N ARG A 43 -17.82 -2.49 4.44
CA ARG A 43 -17.74 -3.04 3.07
C ARG A 43 -16.30 -3.28 2.64
N HIS A 44 -15.40 -2.37 2.97
CA HIS A 44 -13.98 -2.53 2.68
C HIS A 44 -13.41 -3.76 3.39
N ALA A 45 -13.74 -3.94 4.68
CA ALA A 45 -13.34 -5.13 5.43
C ALA A 45 -13.92 -6.43 4.86
N GLU A 46 -15.18 -6.42 4.42
CA GLU A 46 -15.83 -7.56 3.77
C GLU A 46 -15.06 -7.98 2.51
N VAL A 47 -14.74 -7.04 1.61
CA VAL A 47 -13.99 -7.33 0.38
C VAL A 47 -12.60 -7.88 0.70
N ALA A 48 -11.89 -7.30 1.68
CA ALA A 48 -10.59 -7.82 2.10
C ALA A 48 -10.69 -9.25 2.64
N ASN A 49 -11.75 -9.60 3.39
CA ASN A 49 -12.00 -10.95 3.87
C ASN A 49 -12.35 -11.92 2.73
N GLU A 50 -13.12 -11.49 1.74
CA GLU A 50 -13.35 -12.28 0.53
C GLU A 50 -12.03 -12.57 -0.20
N MET A 51 -11.14 -11.59 -0.30
CA MET A 51 -9.83 -11.76 -0.94
C MET A 51 -8.95 -12.73 -0.15
N LEU A 52 -8.98 -12.68 1.20
CA LEU A 52 -8.32 -13.68 2.06
C LEU A 52 -8.85 -15.09 1.78
N ALA A 53 -10.17 -15.26 1.70
CA ALA A 53 -10.80 -16.55 1.43
C ALA A 53 -10.44 -17.12 0.05
N ARG A 54 -10.24 -16.24 -0.95
CA ARG A 54 -9.81 -16.60 -2.32
C ARG A 54 -8.31 -16.81 -2.46
N GLY A 55 -7.51 -16.49 -1.44
CA GLY A 55 -6.05 -16.56 -1.50
C GLY A 55 -5.39 -15.45 -2.32
N THR A 56 -6.15 -14.41 -2.73
CA THR A 56 -5.65 -13.21 -3.42
C THR A 56 -5.13 -12.15 -2.44
N ALA A 57 -5.30 -12.38 -1.15
CA ALA A 57 -4.73 -11.63 -0.05
C ALA A 57 -4.20 -12.58 1.02
N PHE A 58 -3.40 -12.05 1.95
CA PHE A 58 -2.86 -12.81 3.06
C PHE A 58 -2.69 -11.91 4.30
N LYS A 59 -2.60 -12.55 5.48
CA LYS A 59 -2.31 -11.88 6.74
C LYS A 59 -0.79 -11.71 6.88
N CYS A 60 -0.34 -10.50 7.15
CA CYS A 60 1.07 -10.16 7.35
C CYS A 60 1.27 -9.61 8.76
N TYR A 61 2.22 -10.17 9.48
CA TYR A 61 2.53 -9.80 10.87
C TYR A 61 3.78 -8.93 11.00
N ALA A 62 4.39 -8.51 9.88
CA ALA A 62 5.51 -7.58 9.92
C ALA A 62 5.08 -6.25 10.51
N THR A 63 5.85 -5.79 11.49
CA THR A 63 5.63 -4.50 12.14
C THR A 63 6.16 -3.33 11.31
N PRO A 64 5.63 -2.11 11.49
CA PRO A 64 6.20 -0.92 10.84
C PRO A 64 7.68 -0.72 11.17
N GLN A 65 8.10 -1.05 12.40
CA GLN A 65 9.49 -0.94 12.86
C GLN A 65 10.42 -1.90 12.12
N GLU A 66 10.00 -3.16 11.92
CA GLU A 66 10.79 -4.15 11.15
C GLU A 66 10.93 -3.73 9.69
N LEU A 67 9.86 -3.23 9.09
CA LEU A 67 9.88 -2.75 7.71
C LEU A 67 10.74 -1.48 7.55
N GLN A 68 10.72 -0.60 8.54
CA GLN A 68 11.56 0.60 8.55
C GLN A 68 13.03 0.22 8.72
N ALA A 69 13.36 -0.64 9.70
CA ALA A 69 14.73 -1.11 9.92
C ALA A 69 15.31 -1.80 8.66
N ARG A 70 14.50 -2.57 7.93
CA ARG A 70 14.89 -3.17 6.66
C ARG A 70 15.27 -2.11 5.62
N ARG A 71 14.47 -1.04 5.50
CA ARG A 71 14.74 0.08 4.57
C ARG A 71 16.00 0.85 4.98
N ASP A 72 16.13 1.17 6.27
CA ASP A 72 17.27 1.91 6.79
C ASP A 72 18.58 1.15 6.53
N LEU A 73 18.58 -0.18 6.76
CA LEU A 73 19.72 -1.03 6.45
C LEU A 73 20.05 -1.04 4.94
N GLY A 74 19.03 -1.08 4.08
CA GLY A 74 19.19 -1.00 2.63
C GLY A 74 19.82 0.32 2.19
N GLU A 75 19.35 1.43 2.74
CA GLU A 75 19.91 2.76 2.47
C GLU A 75 21.35 2.90 3.01
N GLU A 76 21.62 2.38 4.21
CA GLU A 76 22.98 2.36 4.78
C GLU A 76 23.95 1.63 3.85
N LYS A 77 23.60 0.43 3.39
CA LYS A 77 24.42 -0.34 2.44
C LYS A 77 24.61 0.40 1.12
N ARG A 78 23.57 1.03 0.61
CA ARG A 78 23.65 1.84 -0.62
C ARG A 78 24.55 3.05 -0.47
N GLN A 79 24.56 3.69 0.70
CA GLN A 79 25.50 4.77 0.99
C GLN A 79 26.92 4.24 1.17
N ALA A 80 27.11 3.13 1.89
CA ALA A 80 28.43 2.51 2.07
C ALA A 80 29.08 2.15 0.72
N ALA A 81 28.29 1.70 -0.26
CA ALA A 81 28.77 1.37 -1.61
C ALA A 81 29.37 2.57 -2.38
N LYS A 82 29.19 3.81 -1.89
CA LYS A 82 29.76 5.02 -2.52
C LYS A 82 31.19 5.32 -2.09
N ALA A 83 31.74 4.58 -1.12
CA ALA A 83 33.10 4.83 -0.63
C ALA A 83 34.15 4.56 -1.72
N ASP A 84 35.11 5.49 -1.88
CA ASP A 84 36.14 5.39 -2.92
C ASP A 84 37.16 4.28 -2.66
N SER A 85 37.26 3.82 -1.39
CA SER A 85 38.23 2.79 -0.96
C SER A 85 37.77 1.34 -1.32
N LEU A 86 36.56 1.14 -1.82
CA LEU A 86 36.03 -0.18 -2.15
C LEU A 86 36.52 -0.67 -3.50
N SER A 87 36.86 -1.94 -3.55
CA SER A 87 37.01 -2.66 -4.82
C SER A 87 35.66 -2.76 -5.57
N GLU A 88 35.71 -3.00 -6.86
CA GLU A 88 34.51 -3.17 -7.68
C GLU A 88 33.62 -4.33 -7.18
N ALA A 89 34.23 -5.44 -6.75
CA ALA A 89 33.51 -6.59 -6.22
C ALA A 89 32.82 -6.28 -4.89
N GLU A 90 33.48 -5.57 -3.96
CA GLU A 90 32.87 -5.16 -2.69
C GLU A 90 31.71 -4.19 -2.91
N ARG A 91 31.88 -3.24 -3.83
CA ARG A 91 30.84 -2.29 -4.22
C ARG A 91 29.60 -3.02 -4.81
N ALA A 92 29.84 -3.97 -5.72
CA ALA A 92 28.77 -4.75 -6.33
C ALA A 92 28.02 -5.56 -5.27
N ALA A 93 28.70 -6.23 -4.35
CA ALA A 93 28.07 -6.99 -3.27
C ALA A 93 27.19 -6.11 -2.37
N LEU A 94 27.68 -4.92 -1.98
CA LEU A 94 26.90 -3.98 -1.18
C LEU A 94 25.64 -3.47 -1.92
N LEU A 95 25.76 -3.23 -3.23
CA LEU A 95 24.63 -2.78 -4.03
C LEU A 95 23.60 -3.91 -4.22
N ASP A 96 24.03 -5.15 -4.40
CA ASP A 96 23.12 -6.29 -4.50
C ASP A 96 22.36 -6.51 -3.20
N GLU A 97 23.03 -6.43 -2.05
CA GLU A 97 22.38 -6.51 -0.73
C GLU A 97 21.42 -5.34 -0.50
N ALA A 98 21.83 -4.11 -0.86
CA ALA A 98 20.97 -2.94 -0.78
C ALA A 98 19.73 -3.09 -1.65
N ASN A 99 19.89 -3.51 -2.90
CA ASN A 99 18.79 -3.71 -3.84
C ASN A 99 17.81 -4.80 -3.33
N ALA A 100 18.29 -5.88 -2.76
CA ALA A 100 17.45 -6.92 -2.16
C ALA A 100 16.64 -6.40 -0.96
N LEU A 101 17.23 -5.51 -0.14
CA LEU A 101 16.55 -4.89 1.01
C LEU A 101 15.56 -3.80 0.58
N LEU A 102 15.84 -3.06 -0.48
CA LEU A 102 14.99 -1.97 -0.99
C LEU A 102 13.94 -2.44 -2.00
N ALA A 103 14.05 -3.65 -2.51
CA ALA A 103 13.05 -4.27 -3.39
C ALA A 103 11.68 -4.36 -2.71
N PRO A 104 10.58 -4.49 -3.46
CA PRO A 104 9.25 -4.73 -2.93
C PRO A 104 9.25 -5.83 -1.87
N TYR A 105 8.62 -5.54 -0.72
CA TYR A 105 8.65 -6.47 0.41
C TYR A 105 7.79 -7.70 0.12
N ARG A 106 8.41 -8.87 0.12
CA ARG A 106 7.73 -10.17 0.07
C ARG A 106 7.76 -10.80 1.45
N SER A 107 6.58 -10.88 2.05
CA SER A 107 6.40 -11.38 3.41
C SER A 107 6.45 -12.91 3.45
N PRO A 108 7.10 -13.54 4.46
CA PRO A 108 7.09 -15.00 4.61
C PRO A 108 5.68 -15.56 4.86
N TRP A 109 4.77 -14.76 5.41
CA TRP A 109 3.37 -15.17 5.61
C TRP A 109 2.56 -15.26 4.33
N ARG A 110 3.05 -14.67 3.25
CA ARG A 110 2.50 -14.83 1.92
C ARG A 110 2.45 -16.31 1.50
N ASP A 111 3.45 -17.09 1.90
CA ASP A 111 3.63 -18.49 1.53
C ASP A 111 3.30 -19.46 2.69
N GLY A 112 2.52 -19.00 3.65
CA GLY A 112 1.95 -19.85 4.69
C GLY A 112 2.81 -20.00 5.94
N ALA A 113 3.76 -19.12 6.19
CA ALA A 113 4.44 -19.10 7.50
C ALA A 113 3.42 -18.97 8.64
N PRO A 114 3.64 -19.65 9.78
CA PRO A 114 2.71 -19.60 10.90
C PRO A 114 2.66 -18.20 11.53
N ALA A 115 1.51 -17.83 12.10
CA ALA A 115 1.38 -16.61 12.87
C ALA A 115 2.33 -16.65 14.08
N PRO A 116 2.93 -15.52 14.48
CA PRO A 116 3.81 -15.45 15.65
C PRO A 116 3.11 -15.88 16.97
N SER A 117 1.82 -15.54 17.08
CA SER A 117 0.93 -16.01 18.16
C SER A 117 -0.52 -15.98 17.68
N PRO A 118 -1.47 -16.65 18.35
CA PRO A 118 -2.88 -16.66 17.97
C PRO A 118 -3.51 -15.26 17.90
N ASP A 119 -3.10 -14.36 18.79
CA ASP A 119 -3.65 -13.00 18.93
C ASP A 119 -2.71 -11.93 18.35
N ALA A 120 -1.71 -12.32 17.55
CA ALA A 120 -0.78 -11.35 16.95
C ALA A 120 -1.53 -10.38 16.04
N PRO A 121 -1.34 -9.06 16.18
CA PRO A 121 -1.91 -8.09 15.28
C PRO A 121 -1.36 -8.30 13.86
N PHE A 122 -2.21 -8.16 12.87
CA PHE A 122 -1.82 -8.33 11.47
C PHE A 122 -2.41 -7.26 10.58
N THR A 123 -1.75 -7.02 9.45
CA THR A 123 -2.32 -6.29 8.33
C THR A 123 -2.79 -7.29 7.27
N VAL A 124 -3.80 -6.91 6.49
CA VAL A 124 -4.17 -7.67 5.29
C VAL A 124 -3.45 -7.06 4.10
N ARG A 125 -2.69 -7.89 3.38
CA ARG A 125 -1.96 -7.46 2.18
C ARG A 125 -2.48 -8.14 0.94
N LEU A 126 -2.45 -7.40 -0.17
CA LEU A 126 -2.65 -7.95 -1.50
C LEU A 126 -1.55 -8.99 -1.79
N ARG A 127 -1.91 -10.13 -2.36
CA ARG A 127 -0.95 -11.04 -2.96
C ARG A 127 -0.67 -10.58 -4.38
N ALA A 128 0.28 -9.66 -4.54
CA ALA A 128 0.69 -9.19 -5.86
C ALA A 128 1.26 -10.36 -6.70
N PRO A 129 1.13 -10.36 -8.03
CA PRO A 129 1.71 -11.41 -8.86
C PRO A 129 3.24 -11.42 -8.74
N ASP A 130 3.84 -12.60 -8.85
CA ASP A 130 5.30 -12.76 -8.73
C ASP A 130 6.01 -12.50 -10.06
N ASP A 131 5.34 -12.79 -11.17
CA ASP A 131 5.90 -12.71 -12.52
C ASP A 131 4.89 -12.15 -13.54
N GLY A 132 5.40 -11.91 -14.74
CA GLY A 132 4.63 -11.38 -15.85
C GLY A 132 4.61 -9.87 -15.91
N GLU A 133 3.91 -9.36 -16.92
CA GLU A 133 3.73 -7.95 -17.21
C GLU A 133 2.26 -7.57 -17.06
N ARG A 134 2.00 -6.39 -16.50
CA ARG A 134 0.67 -5.76 -16.52
C ARG A 134 0.70 -4.61 -17.50
N VAL A 135 -0.25 -4.59 -18.40
CA VAL A 135 -0.40 -3.54 -19.39
C VAL A 135 -1.64 -2.72 -19.05
N VAL A 136 -1.47 -1.42 -18.92
CA VAL A 136 -2.56 -0.46 -18.74
C VAL A 136 -2.63 0.38 -19.99
N GLU A 137 -3.76 0.34 -20.69
CA GLU A 137 -4.03 1.21 -21.84
C GLU A 137 -4.51 2.56 -21.32
N ASP A 138 -3.56 3.48 -21.14
CA ASP A 138 -3.84 4.83 -20.64
C ASP A 138 -4.21 5.76 -21.80
N ALA A 139 -5.31 6.48 -21.64
CA ALA A 139 -5.81 7.37 -22.72
C ALA A 139 -4.89 8.56 -23.01
N VAL A 140 -3.99 8.90 -22.10
CA VAL A 140 -3.06 10.03 -22.22
C VAL A 140 -1.64 9.56 -22.55
N GLN A 141 -1.16 8.54 -21.83
CA GLN A 141 0.20 8.04 -21.93
C GLN A 141 0.35 6.87 -22.92
N GLY A 142 -0.75 6.32 -23.41
CA GLY A 142 -0.75 5.12 -24.24
C GLY A 142 -0.54 3.84 -23.41
N SER A 143 0.04 2.82 -24.01
CA SER A 143 0.25 1.52 -23.34
C SER A 143 1.37 1.60 -22.31
N VAL A 144 1.03 1.54 -21.03
CA VAL A 144 1.97 1.54 -19.90
C VAL A 144 2.18 0.13 -19.42
N LYS A 145 3.42 -0.32 -19.41
CA LYS A 145 3.84 -1.66 -19.00
C LYS A 145 4.48 -1.63 -17.62
N ILE A 146 4.01 -2.49 -16.72
CA ILE A 146 4.50 -2.62 -15.35
C ILE A 146 4.90 -4.06 -15.12
N GLN A 147 6.14 -4.28 -14.70
CA GLN A 147 6.60 -5.62 -14.34
C GLN A 147 5.98 -6.04 -13.00
N ALA A 148 5.49 -7.27 -12.91
CA ALA A 148 4.88 -7.79 -11.68
C ALA A 148 5.85 -7.74 -10.48
N SER A 149 7.15 -7.90 -10.72
CA SER A 149 8.20 -7.80 -9.70
C SER A 149 8.33 -6.42 -9.06
N GLU A 150 7.85 -5.36 -9.73
CA GLU A 150 7.85 -3.97 -9.23
C GLU A 150 6.64 -3.66 -8.36
N ILE A 151 5.61 -4.51 -8.39
CA ILE A 151 4.38 -4.32 -7.63
C ILE A 151 4.57 -4.88 -6.22
N ASP A 152 4.45 -4.04 -5.19
CA ASP A 152 4.51 -4.46 -3.79
C ASP A 152 3.23 -5.21 -3.35
N ASP A 153 3.35 -6.02 -2.30
CA ASP A 153 2.20 -6.57 -1.59
C ASP A 153 1.56 -5.45 -0.74
N LEU A 154 0.70 -4.66 -1.37
CA LEU A 154 0.08 -3.47 -0.77
C LEU A 154 -0.73 -3.84 0.49
N ILE A 155 -0.62 -3.01 1.52
CA ILE A 155 -1.52 -3.12 2.68
C ILE A 155 -2.92 -2.66 2.25
N MET A 156 -3.92 -3.51 2.43
CA MET A 156 -5.33 -3.23 2.18
C MET A 156 -6.07 -2.86 3.48
N LEU A 157 -5.90 -3.67 4.54
CA LEU A 157 -6.37 -3.31 5.89
C LEU A 157 -5.19 -3.16 6.84
N ARG A 158 -5.26 -2.14 7.67
CA ARG A 158 -4.33 -1.92 8.78
C ARG A 158 -4.63 -2.88 9.94
N ALA A 159 -3.76 -2.93 10.93
CA ALA A 159 -3.93 -3.81 12.09
C ALA A 159 -5.15 -3.44 12.96
N ASP A 160 -5.63 -2.22 12.88
CA ASP A 160 -6.86 -1.75 13.53
C ASP A 160 -8.13 -2.06 12.73
N GLY A 161 -7.99 -2.73 11.56
CA GLY A 161 -9.08 -3.06 10.66
C GLY A 161 -9.50 -1.94 9.71
N SER A 162 -8.91 -0.75 9.81
CA SER A 162 -9.23 0.35 8.90
C SER A 162 -8.65 0.11 7.51
N PRO A 163 -9.37 0.49 6.42
CA PRO A 163 -8.89 0.34 5.06
C PRO A 163 -7.77 1.34 4.76
N THR A 164 -6.91 0.96 3.83
CA THR A 164 -6.04 1.94 3.18
C THR A 164 -6.79 2.62 2.03
N TYR A 165 -6.30 3.79 1.62
CA TYR A 165 -6.78 4.49 0.43
C TYR A 165 -6.88 3.56 -0.79
N MET A 166 -5.85 2.73 -1.02
CA MET A 166 -5.77 1.84 -2.18
C MET A 166 -6.93 0.83 -2.25
N LEU A 167 -7.34 0.27 -1.11
CA LEU A 167 -8.49 -0.62 -1.07
C LEU A 167 -9.80 0.16 -1.22
N ALA A 168 -9.95 1.25 -0.46
CA ALA A 168 -11.19 2.00 -0.39
C ALA A 168 -11.59 2.56 -1.77
N VAL A 169 -10.66 3.19 -2.49
CA VAL A 169 -10.92 3.73 -3.84
C VAL A 169 -11.36 2.63 -4.80
N VAL A 170 -10.64 1.49 -4.86
CA VAL A 170 -11.00 0.42 -5.80
C VAL A 170 -12.36 -0.20 -5.51
N VAL A 171 -12.69 -0.36 -4.22
CA VAL A 171 -14.00 -0.93 -3.81
C VAL A 171 -15.15 0.03 -4.08
N ASP A 172 -14.92 1.32 -3.96
CA ASP A 172 -15.95 2.33 -4.11
C ASP A 172 -16.16 2.77 -5.55
N ASP A 173 -15.15 2.61 -6.41
CA ASP A 173 -15.22 2.97 -7.84
C ASP A 173 -15.67 1.81 -8.74
N HIS A 174 -15.88 0.60 -8.18
CA HIS A 174 -16.27 -0.60 -8.95
C HIS A 174 -17.80 -0.69 -9.06
#